data_6ecb909ff3966dc7fab27ed55da855ca
#
_entry.id   6ecb909ff3966dc7fab27ed55da855ca
#
_cell.length_a   1.000
_cell.length_b   1.000
_cell.length_c   1.000
_cell.angle_alpha   90.00
_cell.angle_beta   90.00
_cell.angle_gamma   90.00
#
_symmetry.space_group_name_H-M   'P 1'
#
loop_
_entity.id
_entity.type
_entity.pdbx_description
1 polymer ?
#
loop_
_entity_poly.entity_id
_entity_poly.type
_entity_poly.pdbx_seq_one_letter_code
_entity_poly.pdbx_strand_id
1 'polypeptide(L)'
;VSVAVRSADCVPLLIADAGSGAVAAVHAGWRGTVAGAATAAVESLQRKFSSNPSDLIVAIGPCIGPCCYEVGMDVVNVFQAQQHLYPNVDQWFHKTRPLNTSKQRFSLDLVTANCDQLVLAGVPKNQVHITGLCTAMHLDLFPSFRSEKEMAGRMAGIIKPSCSVER
;
A
#
# COMPACT_ATOMS: atom_id res chain seq x y z
N VAL A 1 -7.21 19.76 -9.31
CA VAL A 1 -5.96 19.20 -9.88
C VAL A 1 -5.98 17.70 -9.66
N SER A 2 -5.63 16.90 -10.70
CA SER A 2 -5.43 15.45 -10.56
C SER A 2 -4.10 15.16 -9.89
N VAL A 3 -4.03 14.11 -9.07
CA VAL A 3 -2.81 13.59 -8.49
C VAL A 3 -2.59 12.15 -8.93
N ALA A 4 -1.33 11.72 -9.02
CA ALA A 4 -0.98 10.40 -9.52
C ALA A 4 0.15 9.77 -8.71
N VAL A 5 0.16 8.44 -8.66
CA VAL A 5 1.24 7.61 -8.14
C VAL A 5 1.71 6.65 -9.22
N ARG A 6 3.02 6.50 -9.36
CA ARG A 6 3.62 5.52 -10.28
C ARG A 6 4.22 4.36 -9.49
N SER A 7 3.96 3.14 -9.94
CA SER A 7 4.56 1.96 -9.31
C SER A 7 4.84 0.83 -10.32
N ALA A 8 5.70 -0.09 -9.89
CA ALA A 8 5.85 -1.45 -10.39
C ALA A 8 6.17 -2.28 -9.16
N ASP A 9 5.22 -3.08 -8.69
CA ASP A 9 5.19 -3.88 -7.47
C ASP A 9 4.81 -3.14 -6.18
N CYS A 10 5.28 -1.92 -5.94
CA CYS A 10 4.91 -1.19 -4.72
C CYS A 10 3.40 -0.89 -4.70
N VAL A 11 2.81 -0.83 -3.51
CA VAL A 11 1.37 -0.59 -3.32
C VAL A 11 1.01 0.84 -3.71
N PRO A 12 0.13 1.06 -4.72
CA PRO A 12 -0.46 2.35 -4.97
C PRO A 12 -1.74 2.49 -4.15
N LEU A 13 -1.85 3.55 -3.35
CA LEU A 13 -3.06 3.90 -2.62
C LEU A 13 -3.66 5.16 -3.24
N LEU A 14 -4.94 5.12 -3.55
CA LEU A 14 -5.74 6.29 -3.95
C LEU A 14 -6.78 6.52 -2.86
N ILE A 15 -6.78 7.72 -2.28
CA ILE A 15 -7.66 8.08 -1.17
C ILE A 15 -8.55 9.24 -1.61
N ALA A 16 -9.84 9.11 -1.39
CA ALA A 16 -10.83 10.16 -1.58
C ALA A 16 -11.54 10.48 -0.28
N ASP A 17 -11.73 11.76 -0.01
CA ASP A 17 -12.62 12.24 1.04
C ASP A 17 -13.98 12.59 0.40
N ALA A 18 -15.01 11.84 0.76
CA ALA A 18 -16.35 12.06 0.25
C ALA A 18 -16.97 13.38 0.75
N GLY A 19 -16.53 13.90 1.91
CA GLY A 19 -17.03 15.13 2.51
C GLY A 19 -16.40 16.38 1.89
N SER A 20 -15.06 16.48 1.91
CA SER A 20 -14.32 17.66 1.43
C SER A 20 -14.02 17.61 -0.07
N GLY A 21 -14.10 16.44 -0.71
CA GLY A 21 -13.65 16.22 -2.08
C GLY A 21 -12.12 16.18 -2.23
N ALA A 22 -11.37 16.24 -1.14
CA ALA A 22 -9.91 16.10 -1.17
C ALA A 22 -9.49 14.72 -1.61
N VAL A 23 -8.34 14.63 -2.31
CA VAL A 23 -7.81 13.36 -2.79
C VAL A 23 -6.33 13.25 -2.52
N ALA A 24 -5.85 12.02 -2.35
CA ALA A 24 -4.43 11.72 -2.24
C ALA A 24 -4.05 10.50 -3.09
N ALA A 25 -2.81 10.48 -3.58
CA ALA A 25 -2.18 9.33 -4.23
C ALA A 25 -0.86 9.02 -3.51
N VAL A 26 -0.69 7.78 -3.06
CA VAL A 26 0.41 7.36 -2.19
C VAL A 26 1.17 6.18 -2.77
N HIS A 27 2.49 6.23 -2.73
CA HIS A 27 3.38 5.14 -3.09
C HIS A 27 3.88 4.45 -1.81
N ALA A 28 3.39 3.25 -1.54
CA ALA A 28 3.77 2.47 -0.37
C ALA A 28 4.52 1.18 -0.76
N GLY A 29 5.80 1.31 -1.10
CA GLY A 29 6.72 0.18 -1.11
C GLY A 29 7.07 -0.22 0.34
N TRP A 30 7.87 -1.29 0.55
CA TRP A 30 8.17 -1.75 1.92
C TRP A 30 8.78 -0.67 2.82
N ARG A 31 9.66 0.20 2.27
CA ARG A 31 10.22 1.33 3.03
C ARG A 31 9.17 2.39 3.39
N GLY A 32 8.29 2.71 2.43
CA GLY A 32 7.17 3.62 2.67
C GLY A 32 6.18 3.06 3.68
N THR A 33 5.88 1.75 3.60
CA THR A 33 5.02 1.06 4.56
C THR A 33 5.62 1.08 5.96
N VAL A 34 6.91 0.74 6.12
CA VAL A 34 7.60 0.85 7.41
C VAL A 34 7.58 2.28 7.98
N ALA A 35 7.71 3.28 7.11
CA ALA A 35 7.66 4.69 7.49
C ALA A 35 6.24 5.22 7.73
N GLY A 36 5.20 4.39 7.62
CA GLY A 36 3.81 4.79 7.86
C GLY A 36 3.21 5.66 6.75
N ALA A 37 3.57 5.45 5.49
CA ALA A 37 3.11 6.30 4.39
C ALA A 37 1.58 6.37 4.27
N ALA A 38 0.87 5.26 4.54
CA ALA A 38 -0.59 5.22 4.55
C ALA A 38 -1.17 6.09 5.68
N THR A 39 -0.67 5.93 6.91
CA THR A 39 -1.06 6.74 8.08
C THR A 39 -0.77 8.22 7.83
N ALA A 40 0.44 8.56 7.35
CA ALA A 40 0.84 9.94 7.08
C ALA A 40 -0.05 10.63 6.03
N ALA A 41 -0.56 9.88 5.05
CA ALA A 41 -1.51 10.41 4.08
C ALA A 41 -2.86 10.76 4.71
N VAL A 42 -3.41 9.88 5.56
CA VAL A 42 -4.65 10.14 6.31
C VAL A 42 -4.48 11.38 7.20
N GLU A 43 -3.40 11.44 7.99
CA GLU A 43 -3.09 12.60 8.83
C GLU A 43 -2.91 13.90 8.04
N SER A 44 -2.35 13.81 6.83
CA SER A 44 -2.20 14.98 5.95
C SER A 44 -3.54 15.49 5.46
N LEU A 45 -4.47 14.60 5.10
CA LEU A 45 -5.84 14.96 4.73
C LEU A 45 -6.59 15.59 5.90
N GLN A 46 -6.44 15.03 7.12
CA GLN A 46 -7.02 15.63 8.33
C GLN A 46 -6.49 17.05 8.57
N ARG A 47 -5.16 17.23 8.57
CA ARG A 47 -4.55 18.54 8.88
C ARG A 47 -4.84 19.60 7.83
N LYS A 48 -4.85 19.24 6.54
CA LYS A 48 -4.92 20.22 5.44
C LYS A 48 -6.32 20.49 4.94
N PHE A 49 -7.21 19.52 5.07
CA PHE A 49 -8.56 19.59 4.50
C PHE A 49 -9.65 19.33 5.53
N SER A 50 -9.25 19.18 6.82
CA SER A 50 -10.17 18.83 7.91
C SER A 50 -10.97 17.56 7.64
N SER A 51 -10.38 16.63 6.86
CA SER A 51 -10.99 15.34 6.52
C SER A 51 -11.22 14.52 7.78
N ASN A 52 -12.38 13.89 7.88
CA ASN A 52 -12.62 12.89 8.92
C ASN A 52 -12.20 11.50 8.37
N PRO A 53 -11.31 10.75 9.03
CA PRO A 53 -10.90 9.42 8.56
C PRO A 53 -12.07 8.47 8.28
N SER A 54 -13.19 8.60 9.02
CA SER A 54 -14.38 7.79 8.80
C SER A 54 -15.06 8.03 7.44
N ASP A 55 -14.78 9.16 6.80
CA ASP A 55 -15.38 9.54 5.52
C ASP A 55 -14.45 9.26 4.32
N LEU A 56 -13.24 8.75 4.61
CA LEU A 56 -12.27 8.40 3.58
C LEU A 56 -12.60 7.07 2.92
N ILE A 57 -12.53 7.05 1.60
CA ILE A 57 -12.61 5.86 0.76
C ILE A 57 -11.23 5.62 0.16
N VAL A 58 -10.73 4.39 0.30
CA VAL A 58 -9.39 4.03 -0.18
C VAL A 58 -9.47 2.91 -1.21
N ALA A 59 -8.77 3.09 -2.33
CA ALA A 59 -8.53 2.04 -3.31
C ALA A 59 -7.05 1.62 -3.27
N ILE A 60 -6.81 0.33 -3.05
CA ILE A 60 -5.50 -0.31 -3.17
C ILE A 60 -5.42 -0.95 -4.55
N GLY A 61 -4.55 -0.41 -5.41
CA GLY A 61 -4.35 -0.90 -6.76
C GLY A 61 -3.49 -2.16 -6.84
N PRO A 62 -3.28 -2.70 -8.06
CA PRO A 62 -2.42 -3.85 -8.29
C PRO A 62 -1.02 -3.61 -7.73
N CYS A 63 -0.45 -4.61 -7.06
CA CYS A 63 0.88 -4.56 -6.46
C CYS A 63 1.43 -5.98 -6.32
N ILE A 64 2.67 -6.12 -5.89
CA ILE A 64 3.22 -7.45 -5.65
C ILE A 64 2.53 -8.06 -4.42
N GLY A 65 1.96 -9.25 -4.62
CA GLY A 65 1.32 -10.01 -3.54
C GLY A 65 2.32 -10.85 -2.73
N PRO A 66 1.90 -11.37 -1.56
CA PRO A 66 2.74 -12.24 -0.74
C PRO A 66 3.17 -13.52 -1.47
N CYS A 67 2.45 -13.97 -2.49
CA CYS A 67 2.82 -15.10 -3.33
C CYS A 67 4.15 -14.92 -4.06
N CYS A 68 4.58 -13.67 -4.31
CA CYS A 68 5.78 -13.34 -5.08
C CYS A 68 6.76 -12.44 -4.33
N TYR A 69 6.36 -11.89 -3.17
CA TYR A 69 7.19 -10.92 -2.47
C TYR A 69 7.98 -11.53 -1.32
N GLU A 70 9.01 -12.29 -1.69
CA GLU A 70 9.94 -12.85 -0.73
C GLU A 70 10.98 -11.81 -0.27
N VAL A 71 11.23 -11.75 1.04
CA VAL A 71 12.15 -10.82 1.72
C VAL A 71 13.05 -11.59 2.71
N GLY A 72 14.17 -10.98 3.07
CA GLY A 72 15.09 -11.51 4.07
C GLY A 72 14.74 -11.05 5.49
N MET A 73 15.47 -11.60 6.46
CA MET A 73 15.36 -11.24 7.87
C MET A 73 15.69 -9.76 8.12
N ASP A 74 16.55 -9.15 7.31
CA ASP A 74 16.88 -7.73 7.35
C ASP A 74 15.62 -6.84 7.22
N VAL A 75 14.72 -7.18 6.29
CA VAL A 75 13.44 -6.48 6.13
C VAL A 75 12.52 -6.75 7.30
N VAL A 76 12.41 -8.02 7.75
CA VAL A 76 11.56 -8.39 8.91
C VAL A 76 11.96 -7.60 10.14
N ASN A 77 13.26 -7.52 10.45
CA ASN A 77 13.76 -6.81 11.63
C ASN A 77 13.40 -5.31 11.60
N VAL A 78 13.44 -4.67 10.42
CA VAL A 78 13.06 -3.25 10.28
C VAL A 78 11.58 -3.04 10.59
N PHE A 79 10.71 -3.94 10.16
CA PHE A 79 9.29 -3.88 10.49
C PHE A 79 9.03 -4.17 11.96
N GLN A 80 9.68 -5.18 12.54
CA GLN A 80 9.52 -5.55 13.96
C GLN A 80 9.96 -4.43 14.90
N ALA A 81 10.95 -3.61 14.50
CA ALA A 81 11.33 -2.42 15.26
C ALA A 81 10.18 -1.40 15.40
N GLN A 82 9.14 -1.48 14.56
CA GLN A 82 7.94 -0.64 14.60
C GLN A 82 6.74 -1.32 15.31
N GLN A 83 6.95 -2.45 16.00
CA GLN A 83 5.87 -3.21 16.66
C GLN A 83 5.08 -2.37 17.67
N HIS A 84 5.71 -1.36 18.28
CA HIS A 84 5.06 -0.43 19.19
C HIS A 84 4.00 0.45 18.51
N LEU A 85 4.11 0.70 17.21
CA LEU A 85 3.13 1.42 16.40
C LEU A 85 2.13 0.46 15.72
N TYR A 86 2.60 -0.74 15.37
CA TYR A 86 1.83 -1.72 14.61
C TYR A 86 1.84 -3.07 15.34
N PRO A 87 0.91 -3.31 16.28
CA PRO A 87 0.89 -4.53 17.11
C PRO A 87 0.78 -5.82 16.28
N ASN A 88 0.19 -5.74 15.08
CA ASN A 88 -0.03 -6.89 14.18
C ASN A 88 1.12 -7.13 13.18
N VAL A 89 2.26 -6.46 13.32
CA VAL A 89 3.36 -6.52 12.34
C VAL A 89 3.81 -7.92 11.99
N ASP A 90 3.80 -8.85 12.94
CA ASP A 90 4.20 -10.25 12.71
C ASP A 90 3.24 -10.99 11.77
N GLN A 91 1.97 -10.57 11.68
CA GLN A 91 0.97 -11.17 10.79
C GLN A 91 1.18 -10.80 9.32
N TRP A 92 1.99 -9.78 9.04
CA TRP A 92 2.31 -9.36 7.67
C TRP A 92 3.37 -10.26 7.02
N PHE A 93 3.99 -11.17 7.81
CA PHE A 93 5.06 -12.06 7.36
C PHE A 93 4.66 -13.51 7.49
N HIS A 94 4.87 -14.28 6.42
CA HIS A 94 4.68 -15.72 6.41
C HIS A 94 6.03 -16.40 6.14
N LYS A 95 6.39 -17.40 6.93
CA LYS A 95 7.60 -18.18 6.70
C LYS A 95 7.49 -18.94 5.38
N THR A 96 8.47 -18.78 4.50
CA THR A 96 8.56 -19.57 3.28
C THR A 96 9.57 -20.71 3.48
N ARG A 97 9.36 -21.84 2.78
CA ARG A 97 10.37 -22.90 2.75
C ARG A 97 11.50 -22.45 1.82
N PRO A 98 12.76 -22.36 2.29
CA PRO A 98 13.86 -22.00 1.42
C PRO A 98 14.08 -23.08 0.36
N LEU A 99 13.99 -22.70 -0.91
CA LEU A 99 14.40 -23.51 -2.03
C LEU A 99 15.94 -23.35 -2.18
N ASN A 100 16.72 -24.30 -1.68
CA ASN A 100 18.17 -24.39 -1.86
C ASN A 100 19.05 -23.31 -1.18
N THR A 101 18.61 -22.63 -0.13
CA THR A 101 19.46 -21.71 0.64
C THR A 101 19.37 -21.97 2.14
N SER A 102 20.48 -21.78 2.86
CA SER A 102 20.51 -21.85 4.34
C SER A 102 19.89 -20.61 5.02
N LYS A 103 19.47 -19.58 4.24
CA LYS A 103 18.94 -18.33 4.78
C LYS A 103 17.41 -18.39 4.85
N GLN A 104 16.88 -18.14 6.04
CA GLN A 104 15.43 -18.00 6.23
C GLN A 104 14.88 -16.88 5.36
N ARG A 105 13.78 -17.15 4.68
CA ARG A 105 13.03 -16.20 3.88
C ARG A 105 11.60 -16.08 4.39
N PHE A 106 10.99 -14.94 4.09
CA PHE A 106 9.62 -14.61 4.48
C PHE A 106 8.88 -14.05 3.28
N SER A 107 7.61 -14.34 3.19
CA SER A 107 6.69 -13.66 2.29
C SER A 107 6.10 -12.46 3.02
N LEU A 108 6.23 -11.26 2.44
CA LEU A 108 5.69 -10.02 3.01
C LEU A 108 4.39 -9.64 2.31
N ASP A 109 3.33 -9.46 3.10
CA ASP A 109 2.03 -8.95 2.64
C ASP A 109 1.94 -7.43 2.85
N LEU A 110 2.33 -6.68 1.83
CA LEU A 110 2.24 -5.21 1.85
C LEU A 110 0.79 -4.70 1.83
N VAL A 111 -0.13 -5.47 1.25
CA VAL A 111 -1.55 -5.08 1.20
C VAL A 111 -2.13 -5.09 2.60
N THR A 112 -1.99 -6.21 3.32
CA THR A 112 -2.44 -6.32 4.71
C THR A 112 -1.77 -5.27 5.60
N ALA A 113 -0.46 -5.04 5.46
CA ALA A 113 0.26 -4.03 6.22
C ALA A 113 -0.31 -2.61 6.04
N ASN A 114 -0.58 -2.20 4.80
CA ASN A 114 -1.16 -0.89 4.53
C ASN A 114 -2.64 -0.80 4.94
N CYS A 115 -3.42 -1.88 4.81
CA CYS A 115 -4.78 -1.95 5.34
C CYS A 115 -4.82 -1.73 6.85
N ASP A 116 -3.96 -2.42 7.60
CA ASP A 116 -3.90 -2.28 9.07
C ASP A 116 -3.51 -0.84 9.45
N GLN A 117 -2.57 -0.22 8.76
CA GLN A 117 -2.19 1.17 8.97
C GLN A 117 -3.35 2.13 8.73
N LEU A 118 -4.11 1.94 7.65
CA LEU A 118 -5.30 2.76 7.34
C LEU A 118 -6.37 2.61 8.42
N VAL A 119 -6.64 1.38 8.86
CA VAL A 119 -7.62 1.11 9.92
C VAL A 119 -7.18 1.72 11.25
N LEU A 120 -5.90 1.61 11.62
CA LEU A 120 -5.34 2.25 12.80
C LEU A 120 -5.42 3.79 12.73
N ALA A 121 -5.33 4.36 11.52
CA ALA A 121 -5.51 5.79 11.29
C ALA A 121 -6.98 6.24 11.28
N GLY A 122 -7.93 5.32 11.53
CA GLY A 122 -9.36 5.61 11.65
C GLY A 122 -10.20 5.42 10.38
N VAL A 123 -9.61 4.90 9.29
CA VAL A 123 -10.37 4.57 8.08
C VAL A 123 -11.17 3.29 8.30
N PRO A 124 -12.49 3.28 8.07
CA PRO A 124 -13.29 2.07 8.23
C PRO A 124 -12.84 0.96 7.27
N LYS A 125 -12.71 -0.26 7.78
CA LYS A 125 -12.24 -1.40 6.98
C LYS A 125 -13.10 -1.65 5.73
N ASN A 126 -14.39 -1.44 5.81
CA ASN A 126 -15.33 -1.59 4.68
C ASN A 126 -15.21 -0.48 3.62
N GLN A 127 -14.45 0.58 3.91
CA GLN A 127 -14.12 1.66 2.97
C GLN A 127 -12.75 1.42 2.27
N VAL A 128 -12.04 0.34 2.59
CA VAL A 128 -10.78 -0.03 1.93
C VAL A 128 -11.06 -1.08 0.86
N HIS A 129 -10.97 -0.68 -0.40
CA HIS A 129 -11.23 -1.53 -1.56
C HIS A 129 -9.91 -2.03 -2.16
N ILE A 130 -9.77 -3.34 -2.32
CA ILE A 130 -8.52 -3.99 -2.74
C ILE A 130 -8.75 -4.66 -4.09
N THR A 131 -7.87 -4.42 -5.07
CA THR A 131 -7.96 -5.10 -6.38
C THR A 131 -7.61 -6.59 -6.30
N GLY A 132 -6.74 -6.98 -5.37
CA GLY A 132 -6.34 -8.39 -5.18
C GLY A 132 -5.44 -8.96 -6.29
N LEU A 133 -4.90 -8.12 -7.18
CA LEU A 133 -4.09 -8.54 -8.33
C LEU A 133 -2.60 -8.39 -8.02
N CYS A 134 -1.86 -9.50 -8.16
CA CYS A 134 -0.41 -9.52 -8.00
C CYS A 134 0.28 -9.15 -9.33
N THR A 135 1.06 -8.07 -9.35
CA THR A 135 1.78 -7.60 -10.55
C THR A 135 2.75 -8.63 -11.10
N ALA A 136 3.48 -9.35 -10.23
CA ALA A 136 4.44 -10.37 -10.65
C ALA A 136 3.81 -11.68 -11.15
N MET A 137 2.52 -11.90 -10.90
CA MET A 137 1.76 -13.03 -11.45
C MET A 137 1.08 -12.70 -12.78
N HIS A 138 0.89 -11.42 -13.08
CA HIS A 138 0.14 -10.92 -14.24
C HIS A 138 1.00 -9.97 -15.07
N LEU A 139 2.14 -10.47 -15.59
CA LEU A 139 3.10 -9.69 -16.39
C LEU A 139 2.54 -9.28 -17.75
N ASP A 140 1.47 -9.91 -18.19
CA ASP A 140 0.70 -9.53 -19.40
C ASP A 140 -0.13 -8.26 -19.19
N LEU A 141 -0.43 -7.91 -17.93
CA LEU A 141 -1.26 -6.74 -17.58
C LEU A 141 -0.47 -5.64 -16.86
N PHE A 142 0.53 -6.01 -16.07
CA PHE A 142 1.22 -5.09 -15.17
C PHE A 142 2.74 -5.21 -15.25
N PRO A 143 3.47 -4.09 -15.16
CA PRO A 143 4.92 -4.13 -14.99
C PRO A 143 5.28 -4.64 -13.59
N SER A 144 6.35 -5.44 -13.47
CA SER A 144 6.87 -5.94 -12.21
C SER A 144 8.38 -5.75 -12.10
N PHE A 145 8.82 -4.89 -11.19
CA PHE A 145 10.24 -4.70 -10.93
C PHE A 145 10.90 -5.98 -10.37
N ARG A 146 10.16 -6.77 -9.60
CA ARG A 146 10.64 -8.05 -9.09
C ARG A 146 11.05 -8.99 -10.23
N SER A 147 10.23 -9.06 -11.27
CA SER A 147 10.42 -9.97 -12.41
C SER A 147 11.30 -9.38 -13.50
N GLU A 148 11.11 -8.11 -13.86
CA GLU A 148 11.69 -7.47 -15.04
C GLU A 148 12.89 -6.57 -14.72
N LYS A 149 13.13 -6.26 -13.43
CA LYS A 149 14.24 -5.41 -12.96
C LYS A 149 14.20 -4.02 -13.62
N GLU A 150 15.33 -3.57 -14.14
CA GLU A 150 15.49 -2.25 -14.78
C GLU A 150 14.65 -2.08 -16.06
N MET A 151 14.21 -3.20 -16.65
CA MET A 151 13.35 -3.18 -17.84
C MET A 151 11.87 -2.95 -17.52
N ALA A 152 11.49 -3.03 -16.23
CA ALA A 152 10.11 -2.85 -15.81
C ALA A 152 9.58 -1.47 -16.17
N GLY A 153 8.45 -1.44 -16.86
CA GLY A 153 7.65 -0.23 -17.04
C GLY A 153 7.13 0.32 -15.70
N ARG A 154 6.20 1.26 -15.78
CA ARG A 154 5.49 1.78 -14.59
C ARG A 154 4.01 1.92 -14.92
N MET A 155 3.14 1.41 -14.06
CA MET A 155 1.71 1.75 -14.07
C MET A 155 1.49 3.04 -13.28
N ALA A 156 0.37 3.70 -13.51
CA ALA A 156 -0.03 4.90 -12.79
C ALA A 156 -1.43 4.76 -12.20
N GLY A 157 -1.57 4.99 -10.91
CA GLY A 157 -2.85 5.26 -10.27
C GLY A 157 -3.12 6.76 -10.30
N ILE A 158 -4.28 7.17 -10.80
CA ILE A 158 -4.65 8.58 -10.95
C ILE A 158 -5.97 8.82 -10.27
N ILE A 159 -6.05 9.89 -9.49
CA ILE A 159 -7.28 10.34 -8.86
C ILE A 159 -7.43 11.85 -9.00
N LYS A 160 -8.65 12.33 -9.16
CA LYS A 160 -8.97 13.76 -9.15
C LYS A 160 -10.15 14.02 -8.22
N PRO A 161 -10.23 15.20 -7.59
CA PRO A 161 -11.44 15.63 -6.89
C PRO A 161 -12.66 15.56 -7.83
N SER A 162 -13.80 15.12 -7.30
CA SER A 162 -15.05 15.35 -8.02
C SER A 162 -15.31 16.87 -8.07
N CYS A 163 -15.70 17.42 -9.22
CA CYS A 163 -16.30 18.73 -9.23
C CYS A 163 -17.58 18.65 -8.38
N SER A 164 -17.68 19.45 -7.33
CA SER A 164 -18.95 19.69 -6.66
C SER A 164 -19.91 20.20 -7.74
N VAL A 165 -20.86 19.38 -8.13
CA VAL A 165 -22.03 19.87 -8.85
C VAL A 165 -22.76 20.69 -7.79
N GLU A 166 -22.67 22.01 -7.88
CA GLU A 166 -23.55 22.89 -7.13
C GLU A 166 -24.98 22.43 -7.39
N ARG A 167 -25.65 21.97 -6.33
CA ARG A 167 -27.09 21.65 -6.37
C ARG A 167 -27.86 22.87 -5.96
#